data_86d86890faf86d478240c33fda68e49c
#
_entry.id   86d86890faf86d478240c33fda68e49c
#
_cell.length_a   1.000
_cell.length_b   1.000
_cell.length_c   1.000
_cell.angle_alpha   90.00
_cell.angle_beta   90.00
_cell.angle_gamma   90.00
#
_symmetry.space_group_name_H-M   'P 1'
#
loop_
_entity.id
_entity.type
_entity.pdbx_description
1 polymer ?
#
loop_
_entity_poly.entity_id
_entity_poly.type
_entity_poly.pdbx_seq_one_letter_code
_entity_poly.pdbx_strand_id
1 'polypeptide(L)'
;MITKKLIFSFIVVATAILVSCNNDDIPTVQNEGDKTRAIETVDYLNITYKGITYKNVPTTYDENGDFIFLDSEFSTVYQNELANDYDWSISAKDSYNITFYPSLESNLKSNGLTVIENVNSPAKSILKQSTRSASDSLAVLTLYDDKYYKDRSLTFGLFENRLNLAVANLKDKSFKFNDKCSSLIIKNNFPDDPDHYFTLGVDNCPYSKIEAVFVGYDDRNFSDRTITGIAVANSIKKYATLPGFNDKLSSFKFLLARKGQYHDDINS
;
A
#
# COMPACT_ATOMS: atom_id res chain seq x y z
N MET A 1 -31.30 -27.03 20.80
CA MET A 1 -30.16 -27.17 19.90
C MET A 1 -29.06 -26.25 20.47
N ILE A 2 -28.09 -26.83 21.17
CA ILE A 2 -27.13 -26.09 22.01
C ILE A 2 -25.80 -26.02 21.23
N THR A 3 -25.43 -24.86 20.76
CA THR A 3 -24.16 -24.62 20.08
C THR A 3 -23.05 -24.37 21.11
N LYS A 4 -22.11 -25.29 21.18
CA LYS A 4 -20.89 -25.19 22.02
C LYS A 4 -19.95 -24.13 21.44
N LYS A 5 -19.72 -23.05 22.20
CA LYS A 5 -18.61 -22.11 21.97
C LYS A 5 -17.31 -22.77 22.41
N LEU A 6 -16.38 -22.95 21.49
CA LEU A 6 -14.99 -23.35 21.80
C LEU A 6 -14.25 -22.09 22.25
N ILE A 7 -13.83 -22.10 23.53
CA ILE A 7 -12.95 -21.07 24.09
C ILE A 7 -11.52 -21.59 23.90
N PHE A 8 -10.74 -20.96 23.00
CA PHE A 8 -9.29 -21.18 22.93
C PHE A 8 -8.60 -20.31 23.98
N SER A 9 -8.06 -20.99 25.00
CA SER A 9 -7.25 -20.37 26.05
C SER A 9 -5.80 -20.39 25.60
N PHE A 10 -5.21 -19.23 25.28
CA PHE A 10 -3.79 -19.11 25.02
C PHE A 10 -3.03 -18.95 26.34
N ILE A 11 -2.22 -19.94 26.67
CA ILE A 11 -1.27 -19.88 27.79
C ILE A 11 0.03 -19.26 27.27
N VAL A 12 0.32 -18.04 27.73
CA VAL A 12 1.64 -17.40 27.51
C VAL A 12 2.59 -17.95 28.57
N VAL A 13 3.57 -18.75 28.16
CA VAL A 13 4.68 -19.17 29.01
C VAL A 13 5.85 -18.24 28.76
N ALA A 14 6.09 -17.33 29.71
CA ALA A 14 7.30 -16.52 29.75
C ALA A 14 8.45 -17.36 30.38
N THR A 15 9.43 -17.77 29.58
CA THR A 15 10.67 -18.38 30.06
C THR A 15 11.76 -17.32 30.11
N ALA A 16 12.16 -16.95 31.33
CA ALA A 16 13.36 -16.17 31.57
C ALA A 16 14.60 -17.07 31.40
N ILE A 17 15.50 -16.68 30.50
CA ILE A 17 16.79 -17.37 30.31
C ILE A 17 17.86 -16.58 31.08
N LEU A 18 18.36 -17.20 32.17
CA LEU A 18 19.57 -16.78 32.85
C LEU A 18 20.79 -17.35 32.12
N VAL A 19 21.65 -16.48 31.61
CA VAL A 19 22.93 -16.85 31.02
C VAL A 19 23.94 -17.06 32.16
N SER A 20 24.41 -18.30 32.32
CA SER A 20 25.59 -18.62 33.12
C SER A 20 26.69 -19.16 32.21
N CYS A 21 27.82 -18.48 32.19
CA CYS A 21 29.04 -18.96 31.52
C CYS A 21 29.68 -20.06 32.36
N ASN A 22 30.02 -21.21 31.76
CA ASN A 22 31.20 -21.99 32.11
C ASN A 22 31.63 -22.88 30.93
N ASN A 23 32.94 -22.87 30.69
CA ASN A 23 33.68 -23.69 29.74
C ASN A 23 33.64 -25.18 30.13
N ASP A 24 33.61 -26.02 29.17
CA ASP A 24 34.48 -27.17 28.81
C ASP A 24 33.65 -28.37 28.28
N ASP A 25 34.28 -28.97 27.25
CA ASP A 25 34.02 -30.29 26.67
C ASP A 25 32.93 -30.49 25.63
N ILE A 26 33.42 -30.64 24.41
CA ILE A 26 32.70 -31.07 23.21
C ILE A 26 32.36 -32.56 23.27
N PRO A 27 31.11 -32.93 23.03
CA PRO A 27 30.81 -34.11 22.22
C PRO A 27 30.02 -33.75 20.98
N THR A 28 30.53 -34.14 19.83
CA THR A 28 29.89 -34.09 18.52
C THR A 28 28.58 -34.89 18.55
N VAL A 29 27.45 -34.21 18.61
CA VAL A 29 26.15 -34.80 18.33
C VAL A 29 25.64 -34.16 17.07
N GLN A 30 25.51 -34.94 16.01
CA GLN A 30 24.76 -34.60 14.81
C GLN A 30 23.32 -34.34 15.26
N ASN A 31 22.85 -33.09 15.19
CA ASN A 31 21.46 -32.74 15.30
C ASN A 31 20.96 -32.27 13.95
N GLU A 32 19.99 -33.03 13.45
CA GLU A 32 19.14 -32.71 12.33
C GLU A 32 18.42 -31.38 12.58
N GLY A 33 18.51 -30.48 11.60
CA GLY A 33 17.49 -29.54 11.24
C GLY A 33 16.92 -28.62 12.32
N ASP A 34 17.73 -27.78 12.96
CA ASP A 34 17.23 -26.59 13.63
C ASP A 34 16.96 -25.52 12.54
N LYS A 35 15.69 -25.47 12.10
CA LYS A 35 15.18 -24.32 11.35
C LYS A 35 15.33 -23.13 12.27
N THR A 36 16.40 -22.37 12.13
CA THR A 36 16.55 -21.04 12.73
C THR A 36 15.28 -20.26 12.41
N ARG A 37 14.40 -20.10 13.42
CA ARG A 37 13.28 -19.17 13.34
C ARG A 37 13.88 -17.83 12.97
N ALA A 38 13.52 -17.33 11.79
CA ALA A 38 13.84 -15.97 11.41
C ALA A 38 13.38 -15.08 12.57
N ILE A 39 14.27 -14.23 13.06
CA ILE A 39 13.92 -13.21 14.06
C ILE A 39 12.86 -12.36 13.37
N GLU A 40 11.60 -12.46 13.82
CA GLU A 40 10.52 -11.62 13.33
C GLU A 40 10.92 -10.17 13.60
N THR A 41 11.15 -9.42 12.53
CA THR A 41 11.45 -7.99 12.66
C THR A 41 10.18 -7.28 13.09
N VAL A 42 10.24 -6.61 14.24
CA VAL A 42 9.16 -5.78 14.75
C VAL A 42 9.29 -4.39 14.13
N ASP A 43 8.28 -3.97 13.37
CA ASP A 43 8.14 -2.61 12.88
C ASP A 43 7.38 -1.76 13.91
N TYR A 44 7.66 -0.46 13.95
CA TYR A 44 6.93 0.48 14.81
C TYR A 44 6.14 1.46 13.94
N LEU A 45 4.81 1.31 13.95
CA LEU A 45 3.92 2.13 13.12
C LEU A 45 3.21 3.21 13.94
N ASN A 46 3.04 4.38 13.34
CA ASN A 46 2.07 5.36 13.78
C ASN A 46 0.78 5.13 13.00
N ILE A 47 -0.26 4.76 13.70
CA ILE A 47 -1.52 4.32 13.11
C ILE A 47 -2.61 5.33 13.47
N THR A 48 -3.30 5.86 12.46
CA THR A 48 -4.48 6.69 12.67
C THR A 48 -5.73 5.90 12.26
N TYR A 49 -6.73 5.86 13.15
CA TYR A 49 -8.03 5.28 12.88
C TYR A 49 -9.13 6.09 13.55
N LYS A 50 -10.18 6.45 12.83
CA LYS A 50 -11.30 7.30 13.31
C LYS A 50 -10.84 8.58 14.00
N GLY A 51 -9.75 9.20 13.51
CA GLY A 51 -9.18 10.44 14.07
C GLY A 51 -8.30 10.27 15.31
N ILE A 52 -8.17 9.05 15.85
CA ILE A 52 -7.28 8.73 16.98
C ILE A 52 -5.95 8.23 16.40
N THR A 53 -4.84 8.76 16.92
CA THR A 53 -3.50 8.33 16.51
C THR A 53 -2.81 7.54 17.60
N TYR A 54 -2.52 6.29 17.31
CA TYR A 54 -1.73 5.36 18.11
C TYR A 54 -0.27 5.45 17.64
N LYS A 55 0.63 5.82 18.54
CA LYS A 55 2.04 6.07 18.20
C LYS A 55 2.92 4.90 18.56
N ASN A 56 3.90 4.61 17.68
CA ASN A 56 4.91 3.58 17.88
C ASN A 56 4.29 2.20 18.22
N VAL A 57 3.21 1.85 17.52
CA VAL A 57 2.55 0.55 17.70
C VAL A 57 3.49 -0.55 17.20
N PRO A 58 3.97 -1.44 18.10
CA PRO A 58 4.84 -2.54 17.69
C PRO A 58 4.03 -3.53 16.87
N THR A 59 4.49 -3.76 15.65
CA THR A 59 3.77 -4.51 14.62
C THR A 59 4.68 -5.57 14.04
N THR A 60 4.17 -6.79 13.89
CA THR A 60 4.77 -7.85 13.09
C THR A 60 3.73 -8.37 12.10
N TYR A 61 4.11 -9.36 11.31
CA TYR A 61 3.24 -9.91 10.28
C TYR A 61 3.20 -11.43 10.40
N ASP A 62 2.04 -12.01 10.17
CA ASP A 62 1.92 -13.47 10.10
C ASP A 62 2.54 -14.04 8.80
N GLU A 63 2.45 -15.35 8.61
CA GLU A 63 2.96 -16.04 7.41
C GLU A 63 2.26 -15.60 6.12
N ASN A 64 1.05 -15.04 6.22
CA ASN A 64 0.29 -14.46 5.12
C ASN A 64 0.62 -12.98 4.92
N GLY A 65 1.45 -12.36 5.78
CA GLY A 65 1.78 -10.94 5.81
C GLY A 65 0.64 -10.07 6.38
N ASP A 66 -0.33 -10.64 7.11
CA ASP A 66 -1.35 -9.89 7.83
C ASP A 66 -0.79 -9.25 9.08
N PHE A 67 -1.35 -8.10 9.47
CA PHE A 67 -0.91 -7.38 10.66
C PHE A 67 -1.13 -8.19 11.94
N ILE A 68 -0.09 -8.26 12.76
CA ILE A 68 -0.14 -8.65 14.16
C ILE A 68 0.32 -7.45 14.98
N PHE A 69 -0.63 -6.77 15.63
CA PHE A 69 -0.32 -5.66 16.53
C PHE A 69 -0.04 -6.18 17.93
N LEU A 70 1.16 -5.91 18.42
CA LEU A 70 1.61 -6.37 19.74
C LEU A 70 1.18 -5.41 20.87
N ASP A 71 0.73 -4.21 20.51
CA ASP A 71 0.10 -3.25 21.42
C ASP A 71 -1.34 -3.66 21.72
N SER A 72 -1.69 -3.74 23.02
CA SER A 72 -3.00 -4.24 23.44
C SER A 72 -4.14 -3.30 23.09
N GLU A 73 -3.89 -1.98 23.03
CA GLU A 73 -4.92 -0.99 22.74
C GLU A 73 -5.35 -1.05 21.28
N PHE A 74 -4.41 -0.90 20.34
CA PHE A 74 -4.74 -0.94 18.91
C PHE A 74 -5.09 -2.35 18.44
N SER A 75 -4.48 -3.40 19.01
CA SER A 75 -4.85 -4.79 18.71
C SER A 75 -6.33 -5.06 18.98
N THR A 76 -6.86 -4.54 20.10
CA THR A 76 -8.28 -4.69 20.45
C THR A 76 -9.17 -3.97 19.42
N VAL A 77 -8.82 -2.76 19.01
CA VAL A 77 -9.55 -2.01 17.97
C VAL A 77 -9.52 -2.77 16.65
N TYR A 78 -8.34 -3.23 16.22
CA TYR A 78 -8.17 -3.96 14.98
C TYR A 78 -9.02 -5.24 14.93
N GLN A 79 -8.96 -6.05 15.98
CA GLN A 79 -9.71 -7.31 16.05
C GLN A 79 -11.24 -7.12 16.05
N ASN A 80 -11.71 -6.06 16.69
CA ASN A 80 -13.14 -5.81 16.81
C ASN A 80 -13.76 -5.12 15.58
N GLU A 81 -12.96 -4.29 14.86
CA GLU A 81 -13.52 -3.39 13.87
C GLU A 81 -12.93 -3.58 12.46
N LEU A 82 -11.73 -4.13 12.32
CA LEU A 82 -11.03 -4.20 11.04
C LEU A 82 -10.71 -5.63 10.59
N ALA A 83 -10.36 -6.53 11.49
CA ALA A 83 -9.85 -7.86 11.13
C ALA A 83 -10.83 -8.73 10.32
N ASN A 84 -12.14 -8.47 10.42
CA ASN A 84 -13.19 -9.20 9.71
C ASN A 84 -13.82 -8.39 8.57
N ASP A 85 -13.34 -7.18 8.33
CA ASP A 85 -13.79 -6.31 7.25
C ASP A 85 -12.72 -6.32 6.16
N TYR A 86 -13.08 -6.79 4.96
CA TYR A 86 -12.15 -6.88 3.82
C TYR A 86 -12.19 -5.65 2.91
N ASP A 87 -13.05 -4.68 3.22
CA ASP A 87 -13.20 -3.46 2.40
C ASP A 87 -12.35 -2.28 2.90
N TRP A 88 -11.67 -2.40 4.03
CA TRP A 88 -10.87 -1.30 4.55
C TRP A 88 -9.69 -0.91 3.63
N SER A 89 -9.33 0.33 3.70
CA SER A 89 -8.26 0.94 2.91
C SER A 89 -7.22 1.61 3.79
N ILE A 90 -5.95 1.44 3.47
CA ILE A 90 -4.85 2.16 4.11
C ILE A 90 -4.42 3.32 3.20
N SER A 91 -4.29 4.52 3.77
CA SER A 91 -3.46 5.58 3.20
C SER A 91 -2.10 5.56 3.87
N ALA A 92 -1.06 5.23 3.10
CA ALA A 92 0.31 5.29 3.58
C ALA A 92 0.88 6.69 3.31
N LYS A 93 1.15 7.45 4.38
CA LYS A 93 1.89 8.72 4.26
C LYS A 93 3.37 8.45 3.97
N ASP A 94 3.91 7.42 4.59
CA ASP A 94 5.24 6.84 4.37
C ASP A 94 5.25 5.40 4.89
N SER A 95 6.42 4.78 4.98
CA SER A 95 6.56 3.38 5.44
C SER A 95 6.16 3.14 6.90
N TYR A 96 6.00 4.19 7.70
CA TYR A 96 5.74 4.08 9.16
C TYR A 96 4.48 4.80 9.61
N ASN A 97 3.92 5.67 8.78
CA ASN A 97 2.73 6.46 9.10
C ASN A 97 1.58 6.05 8.19
N ILE A 98 0.59 5.36 8.76
CA ILE A 98 -0.57 4.83 8.05
C ILE A 98 -1.87 5.30 8.67
N THR A 99 -2.89 5.42 7.84
CA THR A 99 -4.26 5.71 8.28
C THR A 99 -5.20 4.67 7.71
N PHE A 100 -5.99 4.03 8.57
CA PHE A 100 -7.05 3.13 8.18
C PHE A 100 -8.34 3.89 7.90
N TYR A 101 -9.02 3.50 6.83
CA TYR A 101 -10.34 3.97 6.41
C TYR A 101 -11.27 2.80 6.18
N PRO A 102 -12.60 2.95 6.40
CA PRO A 102 -13.56 1.85 6.21
C PRO A 102 -13.72 1.45 4.74
N SER A 103 -13.26 2.26 3.77
CA SER A 103 -13.29 1.94 2.34
C SER A 103 -12.31 2.80 1.56
N LEU A 104 -12.01 2.39 0.32
CA LEU A 104 -11.23 3.19 -0.63
C LEU A 104 -11.90 4.54 -0.92
N GLU A 105 -13.21 4.58 -1.06
CA GLU A 105 -13.95 5.84 -1.28
C GLU A 105 -13.75 6.81 -0.11
N SER A 106 -13.90 6.32 1.13
CA SER A 106 -13.64 7.12 2.35
C SER A 106 -12.20 7.61 2.39
N ASN A 107 -11.24 6.80 1.97
CA ASN A 107 -9.83 7.16 1.90
C ASN A 107 -9.61 8.31 0.90
N LEU A 108 -10.06 8.15 -0.34
CA LEU A 108 -9.91 9.19 -1.37
C LEU A 108 -10.59 10.50 -0.96
N LYS A 109 -11.84 10.43 -0.47
CA LYS A 109 -12.59 11.59 0.02
C LYS A 109 -11.89 12.31 1.16
N SER A 110 -11.37 11.60 2.15
CA SER A 110 -10.65 12.17 3.30
C SER A 110 -9.34 12.83 2.89
N ASN A 111 -8.70 12.35 1.83
CA ASN A 111 -7.54 12.99 1.22
C ASN A 111 -7.91 14.13 0.27
N GLY A 112 -9.20 14.44 0.09
CA GLY A 112 -9.70 15.50 -0.79
C GLY A 112 -9.49 15.20 -2.27
N LEU A 113 -9.48 13.93 -2.67
CA LEU A 113 -9.16 13.48 -4.02
C LEU A 113 -10.41 13.16 -4.82
N THR A 114 -10.47 13.70 -6.03
CA THR A 114 -11.43 13.32 -7.06
C THR A 114 -10.68 12.72 -8.23
N VAL A 115 -10.98 11.47 -8.57
CA VAL A 115 -10.34 10.74 -9.66
C VAL A 115 -10.67 11.41 -10.98
N ILE A 116 -9.63 11.61 -11.80
CA ILE A 116 -9.78 12.14 -13.17
C ILE A 116 -10.05 10.96 -14.09
N GLU A 117 -11.27 10.90 -14.63
CA GLU A 117 -11.63 9.85 -15.57
C GLU A 117 -11.21 10.21 -17.00
N ASN A 118 -10.77 9.21 -17.76
CA ASN A 118 -10.51 9.38 -19.18
C ASN A 118 -11.85 9.48 -19.92
N VAL A 119 -12.17 10.64 -20.44
CA VAL A 119 -13.40 10.88 -21.22
C VAL A 119 -13.48 10.01 -22.49
N ASN A 120 -12.37 9.39 -22.93
CA ASN A 120 -12.28 8.70 -24.23
C ASN A 120 -11.50 7.37 -24.24
N SER A 121 -11.30 6.69 -23.12
CA SER A 121 -10.63 5.38 -23.16
C SER A 121 -11.61 4.22 -23.05
N PRO A 122 -11.81 3.43 -24.11
CA PRO A 122 -12.44 2.13 -23.93
C PRO A 122 -11.56 1.26 -23.02
N ALA A 123 -12.17 0.58 -22.07
CA ALA A 123 -11.56 -0.25 -21.02
C ALA A 123 -10.73 -1.46 -21.53
N LYS A 124 -10.20 -1.42 -22.74
CA LYS A 124 -9.50 -2.50 -23.44
C LYS A 124 -8.24 -2.03 -24.15
N SER A 125 -7.28 -1.45 -23.49
CA SER A 125 -5.91 -1.47 -24.01
C SER A 125 -4.93 -1.91 -22.95
N ILE A 126 -4.91 -3.20 -22.75
CA ILE A 126 -3.85 -3.91 -22.06
C ILE A 126 -2.59 -3.76 -22.90
N LEU A 127 -1.62 -3.03 -22.38
CA LEU A 127 -0.19 -3.27 -22.49
C LEU A 127 0.39 -3.63 -23.88
N LYS A 128 0.60 -2.64 -24.68
CA LYS A 128 1.91 -2.53 -25.30
C LYS A 128 2.72 -1.59 -24.41
N GLN A 129 3.77 -2.12 -23.80
CA GLN A 129 4.79 -1.36 -23.12
C GLN A 129 5.14 -0.18 -24.02
N SER A 130 4.70 1.02 -23.65
CA SER A 130 4.88 2.20 -24.47
C SER A 130 6.39 2.46 -24.54
N THR A 131 6.96 2.43 -25.74
CA THR A 131 8.33 2.85 -26.02
C THR A 131 8.55 4.37 -25.87
N ARG A 132 7.56 5.09 -25.30
CA ARG A 132 7.68 6.50 -24.94
C ARG A 132 8.64 6.64 -23.77
N SER A 133 9.53 7.63 -23.88
CA SER A 133 10.49 7.98 -22.84
C SER A 133 9.77 8.30 -21.52
N ALA A 134 10.36 7.90 -20.40
CA ALA A 134 9.90 8.31 -19.07
C ALA A 134 9.90 9.84 -18.87
N SER A 135 10.64 10.59 -19.73
CA SER A 135 10.65 12.06 -19.76
C SER A 135 9.31 12.67 -20.22
N ASP A 136 8.51 11.93 -21.01
CA ASP A 136 7.27 12.45 -21.59
C ASP A 136 6.03 12.02 -20.79
N SER A 137 6.22 11.33 -19.68
CA SER A 137 5.14 10.88 -18.82
C SER A 137 4.71 11.96 -17.83
N LEU A 138 3.39 12.10 -17.64
CA LEU A 138 2.79 12.98 -16.63
C LEU A 138 3.05 12.48 -15.21
N ALA A 139 3.07 11.15 -15.04
CA ALA A 139 3.45 10.51 -13.79
C ALA A 139 4.05 9.13 -14.05
N VAL A 140 4.89 8.66 -13.12
CA VAL A 140 5.58 7.37 -13.20
C VAL A 140 5.40 6.62 -11.88
N LEU A 141 5.02 5.35 -11.97
CA LEU A 141 5.01 4.39 -10.88
C LEU A 141 6.09 3.33 -11.13
N THR A 142 6.94 3.08 -10.14
CA THR A 142 7.88 1.96 -10.17
C THR A 142 7.63 1.06 -8.96
N LEU A 143 7.31 -0.20 -9.21
CA LEU A 143 7.15 -1.26 -8.22
C LEU A 143 8.45 -2.05 -8.12
N TYR A 144 8.86 -2.43 -6.93
CA TYR A 144 10.06 -3.24 -6.67
C TYR A 144 9.68 -4.54 -5.94
N ASP A 145 10.36 -5.63 -6.31
CA ASP A 145 10.17 -6.97 -5.74
C ASP A 145 10.53 -6.96 -4.23
N ASP A 146 11.67 -6.36 -3.86
CA ASP A 146 12.14 -6.29 -2.49
C ASP A 146 11.92 -4.94 -1.81
N LYS A 147 12.02 -4.93 -0.48
CA LYS A 147 12.06 -3.72 0.35
C LYS A 147 13.25 -2.84 -0.05
N TYR A 148 13.15 -1.55 0.23
CA TYR A 148 14.22 -0.56 -0.01
C TYR A 148 14.65 -0.45 -1.47
N TYR A 149 13.70 -0.65 -2.42
CA TYR A 149 13.87 -0.46 -3.86
C TYR A 149 14.92 -1.39 -4.49
N LYS A 150 14.97 -2.62 -4.03
CA LYS A 150 15.90 -3.64 -4.49
C LYS A 150 15.24 -4.64 -5.44
N ASP A 151 16.12 -5.44 -6.08
CA ASP A 151 15.76 -6.51 -6.99
C ASP A 151 14.98 -6.01 -8.22
N ARG A 152 14.17 -6.87 -8.80
CA ARG A 152 13.44 -6.62 -10.04
C ARG A 152 12.40 -5.52 -9.86
N SER A 153 12.25 -4.69 -10.88
CA SER A 153 11.24 -3.63 -10.88
C SER A 153 10.34 -3.67 -12.11
N LEU A 154 9.14 -3.12 -11.97
CA LEU A 154 8.21 -2.82 -13.06
C LEU A 154 7.91 -1.32 -13.04
N THR A 155 8.00 -0.68 -14.21
CA THR A 155 7.72 0.76 -14.34
C THR A 155 6.54 1.01 -15.27
N PHE A 156 5.64 1.89 -14.84
CA PHE A 156 4.43 2.27 -15.53
C PHE A 156 4.33 3.80 -15.62
N GLY A 157 3.86 4.32 -16.76
CA GLY A 157 3.69 5.75 -16.97
C GLY A 157 2.25 6.14 -17.29
N LEU A 158 1.85 7.33 -16.85
CA LEU A 158 0.65 8.02 -17.28
C LEU A 158 1.03 9.10 -18.29
N PHE A 159 0.19 9.31 -19.29
CA PHE A 159 0.42 10.21 -20.40
C PHE A 159 -0.87 10.97 -20.71
N GLU A 160 -0.84 12.06 -21.48
CA GLU A 160 -2.01 12.85 -21.85
C GLU A 160 -3.16 12.02 -22.45
N ASN A 161 -2.84 10.98 -23.18
CA ASN A 161 -3.85 10.07 -23.76
C ASN A 161 -4.20 8.88 -22.84
N ARG A 162 -3.64 8.81 -21.65
CA ARG A 162 -3.88 7.75 -20.67
C ARG A 162 -3.63 8.27 -19.25
N LEU A 163 -4.65 8.87 -18.66
CA LEU A 163 -4.60 9.50 -17.33
C LEU A 163 -4.80 8.50 -16.18
N ASN A 164 -5.23 7.29 -16.51
CA ASN A 164 -5.33 6.18 -15.57
C ASN A 164 -4.87 4.87 -16.22
N LEU A 165 -4.34 4.00 -15.39
CA LEU A 165 -3.90 2.66 -15.73
C LEU A 165 -4.43 1.69 -14.69
N ALA A 166 -5.00 0.59 -15.16
CA ALA A 166 -5.46 -0.50 -14.29
C ALA A 166 -4.78 -1.81 -14.72
N VAL A 167 -4.16 -2.49 -13.77
CA VAL A 167 -3.55 -3.81 -13.94
C VAL A 167 -4.29 -4.79 -13.07
N ALA A 168 -5.19 -5.58 -13.67
CA ALA A 168 -6.07 -6.49 -12.95
C ALA A 168 -5.39 -7.75 -12.41
N ASN A 169 -4.21 -8.09 -12.93
CA ASN A 169 -3.53 -9.33 -12.55
C ASN A 169 -2.01 -9.22 -12.78
N LEU A 170 -1.25 -9.09 -11.71
CA LEU A 170 0.22 -9.08 -11.75
C LEU A 170 0.83 -10.47 -11.96
N LYS A 171 0.03 -11.54 -11.88
CA LYS A 171 0.46 -12.91 -12.17
C LYS A 171 0.61 -13.18 -13.67
N ASP A 172 0.05 -12.34 -14.54
CA ASP A 172 0.12 -12.53 -15.98
C ASP A 172 1.55 -12.72 -16.45
N LYS A 173 1.71 -13.53 -17.51
CA LYS A 173 3.03 -13.92 -18.05
C LYS A 173 3.90 -12.73 -18.43
N SER A 174 3.28 -11.59 -18.75
CA SER A 174 3.95 -10.33 -19.09
C SER A 174 4.59 -9.66 -17.88
N PHE A 175 4.05 -9.84 -16.67
CA PHE A 175 4.54 -9.23 -15.45
C PHE A 175 5.32 -10.19 -14.56
N LYS A 176 4.72 -11.36 -14.24
CA LYS A 176 5.24 -12.33 -13.28
C LYS A 176 5.63 -11.69 -11.95
N PHE A 177 4.76 -10.82 -11.44
CA PHE A 177 5.04 -9.94 -10.31
C PHE A 177 3.99 -10.04 -9.18
N ASN A 178 3.11 -11.05 -9.24
CA ASN A 178 2.10 -11.29 -8.21
C ASN A 178 2.79 -11.64 -6.89
N ASP A 179 2.28 -11.08 -5.80
CA ASP A 179 2.75 -11.29 -4.44
C ASP A 179 4.27 -11.06 -4.30
N LYS A 180 4.75 -10.00 -4.92
CA LYS A 180 6.19 -9.69 -4.95
C LYS A 180 6.51 -8.23 -4.64
N CYS A 181 5.54 -7.34 -4.70
CA CYS A 181 5.79 -5.93 -4.49
C CYS A 181 5.97 -5.62 -3.01
N SER A 182 7.17 -5.21 -2.65
CA SER A 182 7.53 -4.86 -1.26
C SER A 182 7.88 -3.39 -1.08
N SER A 183 8.19 -2.66 -2.16
CA SER A 183 8.43 -1.22 -2.12
C SER A 183 8.06 -0.57 -3.46
N LEU A 184 7.84 0.76 -3.44
CA LEU A 184 7.48 1.48 -4.66
C LEU A 184 7.92 2.95 -4.64
N ILE A 185 8.00 3.53 -5.84
CA ILE A 185 8.25 4.95 -6.05
C ILE A 185 7.16 5.50 -6.96
N ILE A 186 6.55 6.61 -6.56
CA ILE A 186 5.63 7.40 -7.37
C ILE A 186 6.31 8.73 -7.70
N LYS A 187 6.41 9.06 -8.97
CA LYS A 187 6.89 10.36 -9.43
C LYS A 187 5.74 11.09 -10.12
N ASN A 188 5.45 12.30 -9.67
CA ASN A 188 4.51 13.19 -10.32
C ASN A 188 5.29 14.30 -11.03
N ASN A 189 5.20 14.36 -12.35
CA ASN A 189 5.93 15.30 -13.20
C ASN A 189 5.15 16.59 -13.49
N PHE A 190 3.91 16.73 -13.02
CA PHE A 190 3.21 18.00 -13.13
C PHE A 190 3.97 19.07 -12.36
N PRO A 191 4.19 20.25 -12.95
CA PRO A 191 4.78 21.38 -12.23
C PRO A 191 3.90 21.77 -11.01
N ASP A 192 4.53 22.23 -9.94
CA ASP A 192 3.81 22.88 -8.83
C ASP A 192 3.50 24.32 -9.23
N ASP A 193 2.56 24.47 -10.14
CA ASP A 193 2.20 25.71 -10.80
C ASP A 193 0.69 25.94 -10.69
N PRO A 194 0.24 26.95 -9.92
CA PRO A 194 -1.17 27.28 -9.76
C PRO A 194 -1.75 28.03 -10.96
N ASP A 195 -0.93 28.63 -11.81
CA ASP A 195 -1.36 29.52 -12.89
C ASP A 195 -1.50 28.79 -14.23
N HIS A 196 -0.88 27.62 -14.35
CA HIS A 196 -1.07 26.75 -15.51
C HIS A 196 -2.08 25.64 -15.22
N TYR A 197 -2.88 25.34 -16.24
CA TYR A 197 -4.02 24.42 -16.12
C TYR A 197 -3.87 23.23 -17.06
N PHE A 198 -4.21 22.06 -16.54
CA PHE A 198 -4.40 20.85 -17.34
C PHE A 198 -5.88 20.77 -17.73
N THR A 199 -6.13 20.75 -19.03
CA THR A 199 -7.48 20.69 -19.57
C THR A 199 -7.95 19.24 -19.59
N LEU A 200 -9.01 18.96 -18.83
CA LEU A 200 -9.64 17.65 -18.71
C LEU A 200 -11.06 17.73 -19.27
N GLY A 201 -11.19 17.60 -20.58
CA GLY A 201 -12.49 17.79 -21.24
C GLY A 201 -12.98 19.23 -21.10
N VAL A 202 -14.06 19.43 -20.31
CA VAL A 202 -14.62 20.78 -20.02
C VAL A 202 -14.02 21.40 -18.76
N ASP A 203 -13.30 20.62 -17.95
CA ASP A 203 -12.75 21.06 -16.68
C ASP A 203 -11.26 21.43 -16.80
N ASN A 204 -10.89 22.56 -16.24
CA ASN A 204 -9.52 22.99 -16.11
C ASN A 204 -9.06 22.78 -14.67
N CYS A 205 -7.94 22.05 -14.48
CA CYS A 205 -7.36 21.82 -13.17
C CYS A 205 -5.97 22.45 -13.08
N PRO A 206 -5.68 23.31 -12.10
CA PRO A 206 -4.32 23.82 -11.91
C PRO A 206 -3.33 22.67 -11.74
N TYR A 207 -2.15 22.77 -12.35
CA TYR A 207 -1.12 21.74 -12.26
C TYR A 207 -0.75 21.39 -10.83
N SER A 208 -0.66 22.40 -9.96
CA SER A 208 -0.38 22.23 -8.51
C SER A 208 -1.42 21.41 -7.75
N LYS A 209 -2.61 21.20 -8.34
CA LYS A 209 -3.71 20.42 -7.76
C LYS A 209 -3.85 19.01 -8.35
N ILE A 210 -2.95 18.61 -9.25
CA ILE A 210 -2.96 17.27 -9.83
C ILE A 210 -2.05 16.37 -9.03
N GLU A 211 -2.61 15.32 -8.46
CA GLU A 211 -1.88 14.32 -7.69
C GLU A 211 -1.82 13.00 -8.46
N ALA A 212 -0.67 12.33 -8.39
CA ALA A 212 -0.51 10.97 -8.89
C ALA A 212 -0.82 9.99 -7.75
N VAL A 213 -1.81 9.12 -7.98
CA VAL A 213 -2.34 8.21 -6.96
C VAL A 213 -2.12 6.75 -7.39
N PHE A 214 -1.49 6.00 -6.53
CA PHE A 214 -1.41 4.54 -6.59
C PHE A 214 -2.44 3.94 -5.66
N VAL A 215 -3.17 2.95 -6.14
CA VAL A 215 -4.09 2.12 -5.34
C VAL A 215 -3.72 0.66 -5.58
N GLY A 216 -3.11 0.02 -4.60
CA GLY A 216 -2.79 -1.40 -4.61
C GLY A 216 -3.91 -2.22 -3.98
N TYR A 217 -4.14 -3.41 -4.50
CA TYR A 217 -5.14 -4.37 -4.01
C TYR A 217 -4.46 -5.69 -3.67
N ASP A 218 -4.88 -6.28 -2.57
CA ASP A 218 -4.39 -7.58 -2.11
C ASP A 218 -4.77 -8.68 -3.10
N ASP A 219 -5.97 -8.63 -3.66
CA ASP A 219 -6.46 -9.63 -4.60
C ASP A 219 -6.47 -9.12 -6.06
N ARG A 220 -6.67 -10.05 -6.99
CA ARG A 220 -6.82 -9.78 -8.43
C ARG A 220 -8.16 -9.11 -8.72
N ASN A 221 -8.25 -8.47 -9.88
CA ASN A 221 -9.47 -7.80 -10.35
C ASN A 221 -9.95 -6.67 -9.42
N PHE A 222 -9.02 -6.02 -8.70
CA PHE A 222 -9.29 -4.85 -7.86
C PHE A 222 -10.27 -5.15 -6.73
N SER A 223 -10.09 -6.27 -6.07
CA SER A 223 -10.88 -6.69 -4.91
C SER A 223 -10.03 -6.77 -3.65
N ASP A 224 -10.71 -6.94 -2.51
CA ASP A 224 -10.13 -7.02 -1.17
C ASP A 224 -9.52 -5.69 -0.69
N ARG A 225 -8.73 -5.74 0.35
CA ARG A 225 -8.10 -4.61 1.04
C ARG A 225 -7.25 -3.77 0.10
N THR A 226 -7.16 -2.49 0.40
CA THR A 226 -6.38 -1.57 -0.44
C THR A 226 -5.33 -0.80 0.34
N ILE A 227 -4.23 -0.46 -0.35
CA ILE A 227 -3.25 0.50 0.10
C ILE A 227 -3.12 1.62 -0.93
N THR A 228 -3.12 2.88 -0.48
CA THR A 228 -2.94 4.04 -1.35
C THR A 228 -1.64 4.76 -1.05
N GLY A 229 -0.99 5.22 -2.13
CA GLY A 229 0.14 6.12 -2.09
C GLY A 229 -0.12 7.34 -2.97
N ILE A 230 0.26 8.53 -2.52
CA ILE A 230 -0.04 9.79 -3.18
C ILE A 230 1.24 10.60 -3.36
N ALA A 231 1.48 11.08 -4.57
CA ALA A 231 2.53 12.04 -4.88
C ALA A 231 1.92 13.35 -5.39
N VAL A 232 2.16 14.44 -4.67
CA VAL A 232 1.73 15.78 -5.06
C VAL A 232 2.50 16.28 -6.28
N ALA A 233 2.02 17.32 -6.95
CA ALA A 233 2.69 17.94 -8.10
C ALA A 233 4.18 18.16 -7.83
N ASN A 234 5.02 17.96 -8.84
CA ASN A 234 6.47 18.12 -8.83
C ASN A 234 7.18 17.37 -7.69
N SER A 235 6.70 16.17 -7.35
CA SER A 235 7.28 15.40 -6.24
C SER A 235 7.60 13.95 -6.60
N ILE A 236 8.50 13.37 -5.79
CA ILE A 236 8.80 11.95 -5.80
C ILE A 236 8.45 11.40 -4.42
N LYS A 237 7.49 10.48 -4.37
CA LYS A 237 7.11 9.78 -3.16
C LYS A 237 7.71 8.38 -3.15
N LYS A 238 8.37 8.03 -2.06
CA LYS A 238 9.07 6.75 -1.89
C LYS A 238 8.50 5.99 -0.70
N TYR A 239 8.15 4.74 -0.93
CA TYR A 239 7.70 3.80 0.09
C TYR A 239 8.70 2.63 0.15
N ALA A 240 9.60 2.66 1.12
CA ALA A 240 10.65 1.66 1.29
C ALA A 240 10.09 0.29 1.70
N THR A 241 8.90 0.28 2.30
CA THR A 241 8.09 -0.90 2.63
C THR A 241 6.63 -0.57 2.41
N LEU A 242 5.80 -1.59 2.23
CA LEU A 242 4.34 -1.47 2.13
C LEU A 242 3.69 -2.15 3.33
N PRO A 243 3.39 -1.41 4.42
CA PRO A 243 2.84 -1.99 5.64
C PRO A 243 1.56 -2.79 5.37
N GLY A 244 1.53 -4.07 5.78
CA GLY A 244 0.42 -4.99 5.55
C GLY A 244 0.20 -5.42 4.10
N PHE A 245 1.00 -4.93 3.15
CA PHE A 245 0.94 -5.26 1.72
C PHE A 245 2.27 -5.77 1.15
N ASN A 246 3.22 -6.07 2.03
CA ASN A 246 4.48 -6.66 1.62
C ASN A 246 4.22 -8.03 1.00
N ASP A 247 4.66 -8.24 -0.25
CA ASP A 247 4.45 -9.47 -1.01
C ASP A 247 2.98 -9.87 -1.23
N LYS A 248 2.04 -8.92 -1.15
CA LYS A 248 0.61 -9.20 -1.31
C LYS A 248 -0.02 -8.55 -2.55
N LEU A 249 0.65 -7.60 -3.16
CA LEU A 249 0.06 -6.84 -4.27
C LEU A 249 -0.24 -7.75 -5.45
N SER A 250 -1.52 -7.94 -5.74
CA SER A 250 -2.01 -8.79 -6.85
C SER A 250 -2.59 -8.01 -8.02
N SER A 251 -3.13 -6.81 -7.77
CA SER A 251 -3.61 -5.88 -8.78
C SER A 251 -3.43 -4.44 -8.32
N PHE A 252 -3.48 -3.48 -9.25
CA PHE A 252 -3.39 -2.07 -8.88
C PHE A 252 -4.07 -1.16 -9.90
N LYS A 253 -4.39 0.07 -9.44
CA LYS A 253 -4.71 1.22 -10.28
C LYS A 253 -3.66 2.31 -10.05
N PHE A 254 -3.24 2.95 -11.13
CA PHE A 254 -2.40 4.14 -11.11
C PHE A 254 -3.09 5.23 -11.90
N LEU A 255 -3.36 6.37 -11.26
CA LEU A 255 -4.27 7.37 -11.82
C LEU A 255 -3.87 8.79 -11.41
N LEU A 256 -4.37 9.77 -12.16
CA LEU A 256 -4.35 11.16 -11.74
C LEU A 256 -5.64 11.50 -10.99
N ALA A 257 -5.51 12.34 -9.97
CA ALA A 257 -6.63 12.86 -9.20
C ALA A 257 -6.48 14.37 -9.00
N ARG A 258 -7.60 15.07 -8.89
CA ARG A 258 -7.63 16.47 -8.45
C ARG A 258 -7.68 16.54 -6.94
N LYS A 259 -6.92 17.43 -6.35
CA LYS A 259 -7.02 17.77 -4.92
C LYS A 259 -7.92 18.96 -4.73
N GLY A 260 -8.86 18.85 -3.80
CA GLY A 260 -9.83 19.87 -3.45
C GLY A 260 -11.20 19.63 -4.08
N GLN A 261 -12.22 20.19 -3.46
CA GLN A 261 -13.55 20.27 -4.06
C GLN A 261 -13.53 21.43 -5.06
N TYR A 262 -13.72 21.13 -6.33
CA TYR A 262 -14.27 22.12 -7.24
C TYR A 262 -15.78 22.10 -6.96
N HIS A 263 -16.24 23.09 -6.24
CA HIS A 263 -17.64 23.39 -6.21
C HIS A 263 -18.03 23.79 -7.63
N ASP A 264 -19.04 23.14 -8.18
CA ASP A 264 -19.82 23.63 -9.29
C ASP A 264 -20.61 24.89 -8.88
N ASP A 265 -19.92 25.87 -8.28
CA ASP A 265 -20.48 27.21 -7.98
C ASP A 265 -20.47 28.09 -9.24
N ILE A 266 -20.88 27.50 -10.36
CA ILE A 266 -21.28 28.25 -11.55
C ILE A 266 -22.79 28.08 -11.71
N ASN A 267 -23.58 28.36 -10.70
CA ASN A 267 -25.01 28.68 -10.79
C ASN A 267 -25.45 29.34 -9.49
N SER A 268 -25.08 30.58 -9.31
CA SER A 268 -25.85 31.54 -8.50
C SER A 268 -25.74 32.92 -9.12
#